data_61ece66fca5ebd7d0965f22bc4170443
#
_entry.id   61ece66fca5ebd7d0965f22bc4170443
#
_cell.length_a   1.000
_cell.length_b   1.000
_cell.length_c   1.000
_cell.angle_alpha   90.00
_cell.angle_beta   90.00
_cell.angle_gamma   90.00
#
_symmetry.space_group_name_H-M   'P 1'
#
loop_
_entity.id
_entity.type
_entity.pdbx_description
1 polymer ?
#
loop_
_entity_poly.entity_id
_entity_poly.type
_entity_poly.pdbx_seq_one_letter_code
_entity_poly.pdbx_strand_id
1 'polypeptide(L)'
;HFLDVGEMVMALAIGYDWLYDSLQPDTRRVVREAIIAKGFDAAKNTRHAWFYTAKNNWNSVCNSGLAYGALALFEEIPEVSKGIIEKCMETNPKAMVGYGPDGGYPEGFGYWGYGTSFQVMLIAALESAFGTDNGLSQAPGFMESARFMQYMTAPSGDCFCFSDSPVEAECNMMMFWFAGKAKDLSLLW
;
A
#
# COMPACT_ATOMS: atom_id res chain seq x y z
N HIS A 1 -16.73 3.39 4.27
CA HIS A 1 -15.55 4.14 3.80
C HIS A 1 -14.67 3.24 2.95
N PHE A 2 -14.09 3.70 1.81
CA PHE A 2 -13.37 2.76 0.94
C PHE A 2 -11.93 2.47 1.43
N LEU A 3 -11.34 3.29 2.27
CA LEU A 3 -10.10 2.96 2.97
C LEU A 3 -10.28 1.67 3.78
N ASP A 4 -11.31 1.59 4.61
CA ASP A 4 -11.61 0.41 5.41
C ASP A 4 -11.77 -0.84 4.53
N VAL A 5 -12.36 -0.68 3.34
CA VAL A 5 -12.49 -1.77 2.36
C VAL A 5 -11.12 -2.20 1.84
N GLY A 6 -10.25 -1.25 1.49
CA GLY A 6 -8.88 -1.55 1.05
C GLY A 6 -8.08 -2.32 2.09
N GLU A 7 -8.11 -1.86 3.34
CA GLU A 7 -7.44 -2.52 4.47
C GLU A 7 -7.98 -3.92 4.73
N MET A 8 -9.31 -4.07 4.76
CA MET A 8 -9.95 -5.36 4.99
C MET A 8 -9.67 -6.36 3.86
N VAL A 9 -9.68 -5.90 2.61
CA VAL A 9 -9.35 -6.75 1.46
C VAL A 9 -7.91 -7.24 1.56
N MET A 10 -6.95 -6.36 1.91
CA MET A 10 -5.57 -6.77 2.11
C MET A 10 -5.43 -7.79 3.23
N ALA A 11 -6.04 -7.54 4.39
CA ALA A 11 -6.00 -8.46 5.52
C ALA A 11 -6.60 -9.84 5.17
N LEU A 12 -7.76 -9.85 4.50
CA LEU A 12 -8.40 -11.08 4.04
C LEU A 12 -7.56 -11.80 2.99
N ALA A 13 -6.93 -11.07 2.07
CA ALA A 13 -6.06 -11.64 1.04
C ALA A 13 -4.83 -12.34 1.64
N ILE A 14 -4.14 -11.68 2.57
CA ILE A 14 -2.99 -12.25 3.27
C ILE A 14 -3.41 -13.50 4.06
N GLY A 15 -4.51 -13.42 4.82
CA GLY A 15 -5.01 -14.56 5.57
C GLY A 15 -5.46 -15.71 4.66
N TYR A 16 -6.09 -15.40 3.53
CA TYR A 16 -6.53 -16.38 2.54
C TYR A 16 -5.35 -17.14 1.93
N ASP A 17 -4.32 -16.42 1.49
CA ASP A 17 -3.14 -17.00 0.87
C ASP A 17 -2.31 -17.83 1.89
N TRP A 18 -1.96 -17.26 3.02
CA TRP A 18 -1.12 -17.92 4.01
C TRP A 18 -1.76 -19.13 4.69
N LEU A 19 -3.08 -19.11 4.86
CA LEU A 19 -3.81 -20.16 5.55
C LEU A 19 -4.59 -21.07 4.59
N TYR A 20 -4.41 -20.93 3.27
CA TYR A 20 -5.21 -21.58 2.25
C TYR A 20 -5.44 -23.07 2.52
N ASP A 21 -4.37 -23.83 2.76
CA ASP A 21 -4.46 -25.27 3.01
C ASP A 21 -5.14 -25.63 4.34
N SER A 22 -5.15 -24.70 5.30
CA SER A 22 -5.76 -24.89 6.63
C SER A 22 -7.22 -24.46 6.69
N LEU A 23 -7.66 -23.62 5.74
CA LEU A 23 -9.03 -23.11 5.70
C LEU A 23 -9.99 -24.18 5.17
N GLN A 24 -11.14 -24.31 5.84
CA GLN A 24 -12.23 -25.15 5.34
C GLN A 24 -12.79 -24.59 4.03
N PRO A 25 -13.28 -25.47 3.11
CA PRO A 25 -13.79 -25.03 1.80
C PRO A 25 -14.87 -23.93 1.89
N ASP A 26 -15.78 -24.03 2.86
CA ASP A 26 -16.81 -23.00 3.07
C ASP A 26 -16.23 -21.66 3.51
N THR A 27 -15.20 -21.67 4.35
CA THR A 27 -14.49 -20.43 4.76
C THR A 27 -13.79 -19.79 3.58
N ARG A 28 -13.09 -20.59 2.75
CA ARG A 28 -12.47 -20.09 1.51
C ARG A 28 -13.51 -19.44 0.59
N ARG A 29 -14.64 -20.10 0.39
CA ARG A 29 -15.73 -19.56 -0.42
C ARG A 29 -16.24 -18.23 0.11
N VAL A 30 -16.52 -18.12 1.41
CA VAL A 30 -17.03 -16.89 2.05
C VAL A 30 -16.02 -15.74 1.91
N VAL A 31 -14.73 -16.00 2.17
CA VAL A 31 -13.67 -14.97 2.06
C VAL A 31 -13.54 -14.50 0.61
N ARG A 32 -13.47 -15.43 -0.36
CA ARG A 32 -13.41 -15.09 -1.77
C ARG A 32 -14.60 -14.24 -2.22
N GLU A 33 -15.82 -14.67 -1.89
CA GLU A 33 -17.04 -13.94 -2.23
C GLU A 33 -17.07 -12.55 -1.59
N ALA A 34 -16.56 -12.41 -0.36
CA ALA A 34 -16.46 -11.12 0.31
C ALA A 34 -15.46 -10.19 -0.38
N ILE A 35 -14.27 -10.68 -0.77
CA ILE A 35 -13.28 -9.89 -1.52
C ILE A 35 -13.88 -9.41 -2.86
N ILE A 36 -14.56 -10.30 -3.58
CA ILE A 36 -15.18 -9.94 -4.87
C ILE A 36 -16.29 -8.91 -4.66
N ALA A 37 -17.29 -9.22 -3.84
CA ALA A 37 -18.49 -8.38 -3.73
C ALA A 37 -18.22 -7.04 -3.03
N LYS A 38 -17.41 -7.05 -1.95
CA LYS A 38 -17.17 -5.86 -1.12
C LYS A 38 -15.93 -5.07 -1.56
N GLY A 39 -14.95 -5.73 -2.17
CA GLY A 39 -13.76 -5.11 -2.74
C GLY A 39 -13.95 -4.76 -4.21
N PHE A 40 -13.88 -5.75 -5.08
CA PHE A 40 -13.78 -5.55 -6.53
C PHE A 40 -15.04 -4.93 -7.15
N ASP A 41 -16.22 -5.43 -6.82
CA ASP A 41 -17.47 -4.90 -7.37
C ASP A 41 -17.80 -3.53 -6.79
N ALA A 42 -17.51 -3.31 -5.50
CA ALA A 42 -17.67 -2.00 -4.88
C ALA A 42 -16.74 -0.95 -5.49
N ALA A 43 -15.50 -1.32 -5.89
CA ALA A 43 -14.56 -0.44 -6.56
C ALA A 43 -15.00 0.00 -7.97
N LYS A 44 -15.91 -0.73 -8.62
CA LYS A 44 -16.49 -0.36 -9.91
C LYS A 44 -17.51 0.78 -9.78
N ASN A 45 -18.05 1.01 -8.58
CA ASN A 45 -19.02 2.07 -8.34
C ASN A 45 -18.33 3.44 -8.39
N THR A 46 -18.74 4.29 -9.30
CA THR A 46 -18.18 5.64 -9.52
C THR A 46 -18.18 6.50 -8.26
N ARG A 47 -19.14 6.29 -7.34
CA ARG A 47 -19.20 6.98 -6.05
C ARG A 47 -17.98 6.69 -5.15
N HIS A 48 -17.40 5.51 -5.27
CA HIS A 48 -16.26 5.06 -4.47
C HIS A 48 -14.94 5.12 -5.24
N ALA A 49 -14.99 5.05 -6.56
CA ALA A 49 -13.82 4.92 -7.44
C ALA A 49 -12.94 6.18 -7.54
N TRP A 50 -13.28 7.27 -6.86
CA TRP A 50 -12.50 8.51 -6.90
C TRP A 50 -11.05 8.34 -6.40
N PHE A 51 -10.79 7.35 -5.52
CA PHE A 51 -9.44 7.06 -5.05
C PHE A 51 -8.47 6.71 -6.19
N TYR A 52 -8.94 6.17 -7.30
CA TYR A 52 -8.10 5.91 -8.49
C TYR A 52 -7.51 7.19 -9.12
N THR A 53 -8.04 8.35 -8.77
CA THR A 53 -7.53 9.65 -9.23
C THR A 53 -6.87 10.46 -8.13
N ALA A 54 -6.94 10.02 -6.90
CA ALA A 54 -6.34 10.68 -5.75
C ALA A 54 -4.80 10.68 -5.85
N LYS A 55 -4.18 11.70 -5.26
CA LYS A 55 -2.72 11.88 -5.23
C LYS A 55 -2.15 11.78 -3.81
N ASN A 56 -2.82 11.05 -2.94
CA ASN A 56 -2.53 10.92 -1.53
C ASN A 56 -2.68 9.46 -1.07
N ASN A 57 -2.61 9.22 0.23
CA ASN A 57 -2.70 7.90 0.86
C ASN A 57 -3.91 7.06 0.41
N TRP A 58 -5.05 7.66 0.08
CA TRP A 58 -6.23 6.94 -0.40
C TRP A 58 -5.95 6.09 -1.63
N ASN A 59 -5.18 6.63 -2.56
CA ASN A 59 -4.81 5.89 -3.76
C ASN A 59 -3.88 4.72 -3.41
N SER A 60 -2.86 4.95 -2.58
CA SER A 60 -1.92 3.90 -2.15
C SER A 60 -2.65 2.78 -1.42
N VAL A 61 -3.46 3.11 -0.40
CA VAL A 61 -4.15 2.12 0.43
C VAL A 61 -5.16 1.30 -0.37
N CYS A 62 -6.05 1.98 -1.12
CA CYS A 62 -7.11 1.28 -1.84
C CYS A 62 -6.57 0.43 -2.99
N ASN A 63 -5.62 0.94 -3.79
CA ASN A 63 -4.99 0.15 -4.85
C ASN A 63 -4.22 -1.05 -4.28
N SER A 64 -3.45 -0.85 -3.22
CA SER A 64 -2.70 -1.95 -2.59
C SER A 64 -3.64 -3.05 -2.09
N GLY A 65 -4.69 -2.67 -1.38
CA GLY A 65 -5.68 -3.64 -0.89
C GLY A 65 -6.32 -4.45 -2.00
N LEU A 66 -6.78 -3.78 -3.06
CA LEU A 66 -7.37 -4.46 -4.22
C LEU A 66 -6.37 -5.35 -4.96
N ALA A 67 -5.12 -4.89 -5.13
CA ALA A 67 -4.08 -5.69 -5.77
C ALA A 67 -3.75 -6.96 -4.97
N TYR A 68 -3.66 -6.87 -3.63
CA TYR A 68 -3.48 -8.04 -2.77
C TYR A 68 -4.63 -9.03 -2.92
N GLY A 69 -5.89 -8.54 -2.90
CA GLY A 69 -7.06 -9.38 -3.16
C GLY A 69 -7.00 -10.09 -4.51
N ALA A 70 -6.57 -9.36 -5.55
CA ALA A 70 -6.45 -9.91 -6.89
C ALA A 70 -5.31 -10.93 -7.02
N LEU A 71 -4.17 -10.70 -6.37
CA LEU A 71 -3.07 -11.66 -6.33
C LEU A 71 -3.48 -12.95 -5.62
N ALA A 72 -4.12 -12.84 -4.45
CA ALA A 72 -4.56 -14.01 -3.67
C ALA A 72 -5.62 -14.87 -4.40
N LEU A 73 -6.43 -14.25 -5.26
CA LEU A 73 -7.48 -14.96 -6.02
C LEU A 73 -7.10 -15.23 -7.49
N PHE A 74 -5.85 -14.98 -7.86
CA PHE A 74 -5.44 -15.01 -9.27
C PHE A 74 -5.69 -16.36 -9.95
N GLU A 75 -5.40 -17.47 -9.27
CA GLU A 75 -5.59 -18.80 -9.82
C GLU A 75 -7.08 -19.19 -9.95
N GLU A 76 -7.95 -18.62 -9.11
CA GLU A 76 -9.37 -18.95 -9.11
C GLU A 76 -10.20 -18.08 -10.07
N ILE A 77 -9.82 -16.81 -10.26
CA ILE A 77 -10.54 -15.83 -11.10
C ILE A 77 -9.57 -14.99 -11.95
N PRO A 78 -8.74 -15.61 -12.80
CA PRO A 78 -7.59 -14.96 -13.45
C PRO A 78 -7.98 -13.70 -14.25
N GLU A 79 -9.06 -13.72 -15.00
CA GLU A 79 -9.47 -12.58 -15.83
C GLU A 79 -9.89 -11.36 -14.99
N VAL A 80 -10.61 -11.59 -13.90
CA VAL A 80 -11.02 -10.52 -12.98
C VAL A 80 -9.80 -9.97 -12.26
N SER A 81 -8.96 -10.85 -11.72
CA SER A 81 -7.73 -10.50 -11.00
C SER A 81 -6.77 -9.69 -11.87
N LYS A 82 -6.56 -10.12 -13.12
CA LYS A 82 -5.75 -9.38 -14.09
C LYS A 82 -6.28 -7.97 -14.29
N GLY A 83 -7.57 -7.81 -14.54
CA GLY A 83 -8.17 -6.48 -14.74
C GLY A 83 -8.04 -5.55 -13.52
N ILE A 84 -8.12 -6.08 -12.30
CA ILE A 84 -7.88 -5.32 -11.07
C ILE A 84 -6.41 -4.90 -10.96
N ILE A 85 -5.46 -5.83 -11.19
CA ILE A 85 -4.03 -5.54 -11.12
C ILE A 85 -3.66 -4.48 -12.17
N GLU A 86 -4.09 -4.64 -13.41
CA GLU A 86 -3.85 -3.66 -14.48
C GLU A 86 -4.39 -2.28 -14.11
N LYS A 87 -5.59 -2.21 -13.51
CA LYS A 87 -6.16 -0.95 -13.05
C LYS A 87 -5.37 -0.32 -11.91
N CYS A 88 -4.89 -1.12 -10.98
CA CYS A 88 -4.02 -0.65 -9.90
C CYS A 88 -2.70 -0.10 -10.47
N MET A 89 -2.07 -0.82 -11.41
CA MET A 89 -0.82 -0.39 -12.06
C MET A 89 -0.98 0.90 -12.87
N GLU A 90 -2.13 1.10 -13.52
CA GLU A 90 -2.47 2.34 -14.25
C GLU A 90 -2.62 3.54 -13.31
N THR A 91 -3.19 3.33 -12.13
CA THR A 91 -3.69 4.44 -11.29
C THR A 91 -2.81 4.76 -10.09
N ASN A 92 -2.09 3.77 -9.55
CA ASN A 92 -1.24 3.95 -8.39
C ASN A 92 -0.08 4.96 -8.60
N PRO A 93 0.52 5.10 -9.79
CA PRO A 93 1.54 6.14 -10.02
C PRO A 93 1.09 7.56 -9.69
N LYS A 94 -0.22 7.83 -9.62
CA LYS A 94 -0.74 9.14 -9.22
C LYS A 94 -0.47 9.46 -7.75
N ALA A 95 -0.48 8.45 -6.87
CA ALA A 95 -0.10 8.62 -5.47
C ALA A 95 1.38 8.95 -5.31
N MET A 96 2.22 8.38 -6.18
CA MET A 96 3.68 8.55 -6.13
C MET A 96 4.13 9.99 -6.35
N VAL A 97 3.29 10.82 -6.99
CA VAL A 97 3.56 12.25 -7.17
C VAL A 97 3.73 12.98 -5.83
N GLY A 98 3.11 12.48 -4.77
CA GLY A 98 3.20 13.06 -3.42
C GLY A 98 4.59 12.99 -2.79
N TYR A 99 5.49 12.14 -3.29
CA TYR A 99 6.86 12.02 -2.79
C TYR A 99 7.86 12.96 -3.49
N GLY A 100 7.50 13.47 -4.66
CA GLY A 100 8.39 14.34 -5.43
C GLY A 100 8.44 15.78 -4.91
N PRO A 101 9.57 16.50 -5.18
CA PRO A 101 10.74 15.98 -5.90
C PRO A 101 11.80 15.32 -5.00
N ASP A 102 11.76 15.54 -3.68
CA ASP A 102 12.86 15.32 -2.73
C ASP A 102 12.48 14.40 -1.54
N GLY A 103 11.31 13.79 -1.55
CA GLY A 103 10.85 12.89 -0.53
C GLY A 103 10.03 13.55 0.60
N GLY A 104 9.88 14.87 0.58
CA GLY A 104 9.02 15.57 1.54
C GLY A 104 7.55 15.21 1.35
N TYR A 105 6.93 14.57 2.35
CA TYR A 105 5.55 14.09 2.21
C TYR A 105 4.54 15.13 2.73
N PRO A 106 3.61 15.62 1.88
CA PRO A 106 2.79 16.79 2.20
C PRO A 106 1.76 16.57 3.30
N GLU A 107 1.38 15.32 3.57
CA GLU A 107 0.43 14.99 4.64
C GLU A 107 1.12 14.73 6.00
N GLY A 108 2.44 14.90 6.10
CA GLY A 108 3.18 14.79 7.34
C GLY A 108 3.60 13.37 7.71
N PHE A 109 4.25 13.27 8.89
CA PHE A 109 4.89 12.05 9.39
C PHE A 109 3.93 10.86 9.50
N GLY A 110 2.76 11.05 10.13
CA GLY A 110 1.79 9.97 10.36
C GLY A 110 1.24 9.40 9.04
N TYR A 111 0.81 10.25 8.13
CA TYR A 111 0.27 9.82 6.83
C TYR A 111 1.34 9.30 5.87
N TRP A 112 2.59 9.76 6.01
CA TRP A 112 3.69 9.08 5.32
C TRP A 112 3.76 7.62 5.79
N GLY A 113 3.78 7.39 7.09
CA GLY A 113 3.79 6.04 7.68
C GLY A 113 2.65 5.18 7.14
N TYR A 114 1.44 5.70 7.18
CA TYR A 114 0.24 5.00 6.74
C TYR A 114 0.26 4.69 5.22
N GLY A 115 0.35 5.71 4.38
CA GLY A 115 0.29 5.55 2.93
C GLY A 115 1.48 4.79 2.35
N THR A 116 2.68 5.06 2.88
CA THR A 116 3.92 4.42 2.42
C THR A 116 3.98 2.95 2.81
N SER A 117 3.41 2.55 3.96
CA SER A 117 3.34 1.14 4.34
C SER A 117 2.59 0.32 3.29
N PHE A 118 1.42 0.78 2.88
CA PHE A 118 0.65 0.12 1.82
C PHE A 118 1.38 0.16 0.46
N GLN A 119 2.05 1.27 0.17
CA GLN A 119 2.81 1.40 -1.07
C GLN A 119 3.99 0.43 -1.14
N VAL A 120 4.77 0.30 -0.07
CA VAL A 120 5.88 -0.65 0.02
C VAL A 120 5.38 -2.09 -0.07
N MET A 121 4.27 -2.41 0.61
CA MET A 121 3.66 -3.75 0.52
C MET A 121 3.24 -4.04 -0.92
N LEU A 122 2.62 -3.11 -1.63
CA LEU A 122 2.26 -3.27 -3.04
C LEU A 122 3.50 -3.54 -3.91
N ILE A 123 4.55 -2.73 -3.78
CA ILE A 123 5.80 -2.90 -4.50
C ILE A 123 6.39 -4.29 -4.25
N ALA A 124 6.49 -4.70 -2.99
CA ALA A 124 7.03 -6.01 -2.62
C ALA A 124 6.20 -7.17 -3.19
N ALA A 125 4.88 -7.06 -3.18
CA ALA A 125 3.99 -8.08 -3.75
C ALA A 125 4.14 -8.18 -5.28
N LEU A 126 4.23 -7.04 -5.98
CA LEU A 126 4.44 -7.02 -7.43
C LEU A 126 5.81 -7.59 -7.81
N GLU A 127 6.86 -7.23 -7.08
CA GLU A 127 8.20 -7.80 -7.29
C GLU A 127 8.22 -9.32 -7.06
N SER A 128 7.53 -9.80 -6.03
CA SER A 128 7.43 -11.23 -5.74
C SER A 128 6.66 -11.99 -6.82
N ALA A 129 5.54 -11.44 -7.27
CA ALA A 129 4.65 -12.13 -8.22
C ALA A 129 5.13 -12.03 -9.68
N PHE A 130 5.69 -10.89 -10.08
CA PHE A 130 6.00 -10.57 -11.48
C PHE A 130 7.47 -10.25 -11.75
N GLY A 131 8.32 -10.20 -10.71
CA GLY A 131 9.73 -9.82 -10.85
C GLY A 131 9.95 -8.33 -11.12
N THR A 132 8.91 -7.51 -11.02
CA THR A 132 8.97 -6.06 -11.27
C THR A 132 7.87 -5.32 -10.51
N ASP A 133 8.21 -4.14 -10.02
CA ASP A 133 7.25 -3.20 -9.43
C ASP A 133 6.72 -2.16 -10.45
N ASN A 134 7.01 -2.36 -11.72
CA ASN A 134 6.66 -1.47 -12.81
C ASN A 134 7.18 -0.03 -12.62
N GLY A 135 8.33 0.13 -11.96
CA GLY A 135 8.99 1.41 -11.73
C GLY A 135 8.42 2.24 -10.58
N LEU A 136 7.52 1.69 -9.76
CA LEU A 136 6.96 2.41 -8.62
C LEU A 136 8.03 2.83 -7.61
N SER A 137 8.99 1.97 -7.30
CA SER A 137 10.09 2.31 -6.38
C SER A 137 11.05 3.36 -6.94
N GLN A 138 11.01 3.62 -8.24
CA GLN A 138 11.85 4.60 -8.93
C GLN A 138 11.14 5.96 -9.11
N ALA A 139 9.93 6.10 -8.57
CA ALA A 139 9.21 7.38 -8.62
C ALA A 139 10.03 8.49 -7.92
N PRO A 140 10.09 9.71 -8.51
CA PRO A 140 10.86 10.81 -7.94
C PRO A 140 10.53 11.07 -6.47
N GLY A 141 11.55 11.10 -5.61
CA GLY A 141 11.43 11.37 -4.18
C GLY A 141 10.99 10.16 -3.34
N PHE A 142 10.56 9.05 -3.94
CA PHE A 142 10.04 7.93 -3.15
C PHE A 142 11.11 7.32 -2.23
N MET A 143 12.27 6.97 -2.76
CA MET A 143 13.36 6.42 -1.95
C MET A 143 13.96 7.44 -0.99
N GLU A 144 14.03 8.71 -1.38
CA GLU A 144 14.48 9.82 -0.56
C GLU A 144 13.54 10.09 0.63
N SER A 145 12.27 9.70 0.52
CA SER A 145 11.28 9.93 1.58
C SER A 145 11.57 9.19 2.88
N ALA A 146 12.42 8.16 2.88
CA ALA A 146 12.90 7.54 4.10
C ALA A 146 13.73 8.53 4.95
N ARG A 147 14.50 9.41 4.31
CA ARG A 147 15.25 10.45 5.03
C ARG A 147 14.34 11.56 5.58
N PHE A 148 13.21 11.82 4.93
CA PHE A 148 12.19 12.70 5.48
C PHE A 148 11.77 12.23 6.89
N MET A 149 11.53 10.94 7.09
CA MET A 149 11.19 10.38 8.39
C MET A 149 12.26 10.65 9.45
N GLN A 150 13.54 10.47 9.09
CA GLN A 150 14.65 10.76 10.00
C GLN A 150 14.73 12.25 10.37
N TYR A 151 14.61 13.13 9.36
CA TYR A 151 14.70 14.58 9.58
C TYR A 151 13.49 15.14 10.33
N MET A 152 12.35 14.47 10.25
CA MET A 152 11.14 14.86 10.99
C MET A 152 11.12 14.36 12.43
N THR A 153 12.07 13.50 12.82
CA THR A 153 12.17 12.96 14.18
C THR A 153 13.26 13.68 14.96
N ALA A 154 12.88 14.28 16.09
CA ALA A 154 13.80 14.96 16.99
C ALA A 154 14.55 13.96 17.89
N PRO A 155 15.71 14.33 18.49
CA PRO A 155 16.42 13.48 19.45
C PRO A 155 15.60 13.11 20.70
N SER A 156 14.53 13.84 20.99
CA SER A 156 13.57 13.51 22.07
C SER A 156 12.67 12.31 21.75
N GLY A 157 12.61 11.88 20.49
CA GLY A 157 11.66 10.88 20.01
C GLY A 157 10.34 11.47 19.53
N ASP A 158 10.20 12.81 19.58
CA ASP A 158 9.02 13.49 19.01
C ASP A 158 9.21 13.71 17.51
N CYS A 159 8.11 13.79 16.77
CA CYS A 159 8.17 14.21 15.37
C CYS A 159 7.73 15.68 15.20
N PHE A 160 8.23 16.33 14.16
CA PHE A 160 7.71 17.62 13.75
C PHE A 160 6.31 17.44 13.18
N CYS A 161 5.32 17.75 14.00
CA CYS A 161 3.92 17.56 13.66
C CYS A 161 3.37 18.72 12.82
N PHE A 162 2.99 18.42 11.61
CA PHE A 162 2.17 19.28 10.75
C PHE A 162 1.10 18.42 10.07
N SER A 163 0.07 19.04 9.49
CA SER A 163 -1.11 18.34 9.02
C SER A 163 -1.72 17.51 10.17
N ASP A 164 -2.14 16.29 9.89
CA ASP A 164 -2.76 15.41 10.90
C ASP A 164 -1.76 14.44 11.57
N SER A 165 -0.49 14.85 11.66
CA SER A 165 0.55 14.02 12.29
C SER A 165 0.49 14.10 13.82
N PRO A 166 0.71 12.97 14.53
CA PRO A 166 0.89 12.99 15.98
C PRO A 166 2.23 13.65 16.35
N VAL A 167 2.40 13.98 17.64
CA VAL A 167 3.67 14.48 18.16
C VAL A 167 4.67 13.35 18.37
N GLU A 168 4.21 12.22 18.87
CA GLU A 168 5.05 11.06 19.14
C GLU A 168 5.41 10.35 17.82
N ALA A 169 6.71 10.15 17.59
CA ALA A 169 7.18 9.41 16.44
C ALA A 169 7.05 7.90 16.69
N GLU A 170 6.40 7.21 15.79
CA GLU A 170 6.31 5.76 15.80
C GLU A 170 7.41 5.12 14.94
N CYS A 171 7.92 3.96 15.38
CA CYS A 171 8.84 3.18 14.57
C CYS A 171 8.10 2.61 13.36
N ASN A 172 8.44 3.08 12.17
CA ASN A 172 7.83 2.59 10.95
C ASN A 172 8.62 1.41 10.38
N MET A 173 8.01 0.23 10.36
CA MET A 173 8.64 -1.01 9.90
C MET A 173 9.09 -0.95 8.44
N MET A 174 8.51 -0.07 7.62
CA MET A 174 8.91 0.08 6.22
C MET A 174 10.32 0.66 6.07
N MET A 175 10.87 1.30 7.11
CA MET A 175 12.26 1.76 7.11
C MET A 175 13.25 0.60 6.88
N PHE A 176 12.95 -0.62 7.33
CA PHE A 176 13.76 -1.80 7.02
C PHE A 176 13.77 -2.14 5.54
N TRP A 177 12.63 -1.99 4.86
CA TRP A 177 12.56 -2.19 3.41
C TRP A 177 13.39 -1.13 2.67
N PHE A 178 13.24 0.16 3.04
CA PHE A 178 14.04 1.24 2.46
C PHE A 178 15.54 1.03 2.66
N ALA A 179 15.95 0.67 3.89
CA ALA A 179 17.35 0.40 4.19
C ALA A 179 17.92 -0.76 3.35
N GLY A 180 17.14 -1.83 3.19
CA GLY A 180 17.51 -2.97 2.35
C GLY A 180 17.61 -2.61 0.86
N LYS A 181 16.65 -1.85 0.32
CA LYS A 181 16.64 -1.40 -1.07
C LYS A 181 17.77 -0.42 -1.39
N ALA A 182 17.98 0.57 -0.52
CA ALA A 182 19.04 1.56 -0.67
C ALA A 182 20.43 1.02 -0.30
N LYS A 183 20.52 -0.14 0.34
CA LYS A 183 21.75 -0.68 0.98
C LYS A 183 22.38 0.32 1.94
N ASP A 184 21.55 1.03 2.68
CA ASP A 184 21.92 2.10 3.60
C ASP A 184 21.29 1.85 4.98
N LEU A 185 22.08 1.25 5.89
CA LEU A 185 21.62 0.97 7.26
C LEU A 185 21.47 2.25 8.11
N SER A 186 21.99 3.39 7.68
CA SER A 186 21.80 4.66 8.39
C SER A 186 20.32 5.10 8.42
N LEU A 187 19.49 4.55 7.56
CA LEU A 187 18.04 4.78 7.58
C LEU A 187 17.32 4.13 8.76
N LEU A 188 18.00 3.30 9.55
CA LEU A 188 17.44 2.63 10.74
C LEU A 188 17.75 3.33 12.06
N TRP A 189 18.37 4.51 12.03
CA TRP A 189 18.74 5.30 13.21
C TRP A 189 17.87 6.53 13.36
#